data_c6b4297bb7e6d185c6ba2e1bc63ba3a6
#
_entry.id   c6b4297bb7e6d185c6ba2e1bc63ba3a6
#
_cell.length_a   1.000
_cell.length_b   1.000
_cell.length_c   1.000
_cell.angle_alpha   90.00
_cell.angle_beta   90.00
_cell.angle_gamma   90.00
#
_symmetry.space_group_name_H-M   'P 1'
#
loop_
_entity.id
_entity.type
_entity.pdbx_description
1 polymer ?
#
loop_
_entity_poly.entity_id
_entity_poly.type
_entity_poly.pdbx_seq_one_letter_code
_entity_poly.pdbx_strand_id
1 'polypeptide(L)'
;MPDTGGILTQEQDHAPARVFPKATVLHRFIAKSLDLLIVLGVGELAPPYGFWVALWYVLVADGFSGRSIGKRLIGLQAWVPELHAPAGFRDSIIRNVPLAVGYAAFQIPYVGWLGAAAALGIESLLIIGNERGLRIGDELAHTQVVDEQIFDVESLS
;
A
#
# COMPACT_ATOMS: atom_id res chain seq x y z
N MET A 1 23.89 2.46 -59.11
CA MET A 1 24.09 1.98 -57.73
C MET A 1 23.05 2.64 -56.84
N PRO A 2 22.02 1.94 -56.40
CA PRO A 2 21.04 2.49 -55.44
C PRO A 2 21.51 2.14 -54.06
N ASP A 3 21.59 3.19 -53.23
CA ASP A 3 21.90 3.18 -51.83
C ASP A 3 20.80 2.53 -51.01
N THR A 4 21.11 1.39 -50.42
CA THR A 4 20.17 0.65 -49.57
C THR A 4 20.26 1.21 -48.17
N GLY A 5 19.55 2.34 -47.94
CA GLY A 5 19.34 2.90 -46.62
C GLY A 5 18.67 1.87 -45.71
N GLY A 6 19.47 1.24 -44.86
CA GLY A 6 18.98 0.33 -43.84
C GLY A 6 18.00 1.06 -42.89
N ILE A 7 16.76 0.67 -42.98
CA ILE A 7 15.75 0.96 -41.97
C ILE A 7 16.16 0.18 -40.72
N LEU A 8 16.89 0.85 -39.84
CA LEU A 8 17.05 0.37 -38.47
C LEU A 8 15.67 0.47 -37.80
N THR A 9 14.90 -0.58 -37.96
CA THR A 9 13.77 -0.84 -37.07
C THR A 9 14.35 -0.87 -35.64
N GLN A 10 14.16 0.21 -34.92
CA GLN A 10 14.26 0.18 -33.47
C GLN A 10 13.16 -0.79 -32.99
N GLU A 11 13.51 -2.04 -32.91
CA GLU A 11 12.85 -3.02 -32.07
C GLU A 11 13.04 -2.45 -30.65
N GLN A 12 12.09 -1.61 -30.23
CA GLN A 12 11.95 -1.25 -28.81
C GLN A 12 11.72 -2.57 -28.10
N ASP A 13 12.82 -3.06 -27.55
CA ASP A 13 12.85 -4.17 -26.64
C ASP A 13 11.88 -3.82 -25.48
N HIS A 14 10.62 -4.20 -25.66
CA HIS A 14 9.62 -4.18 -24.62
C HIS A 14 10.03 -5.31 -23.68
N ALA A 15 11.04 -5.03 -22.85
CA ALA A 15 11.31 -5.86 -21.70
C ALA A 15 9.95 -6.11 -21.02
N PRO A 16 9.53 -7.36 -20.86
CA PRO A 16 8.23 -7.67 -20.26
C PRO A 16 8.19 -6.94 -18.93
N ALA A 17 7.16 -6.11 -18.74
CA ALA A 17 6.96 -5.38 -17.50
C ALA A 17 7.07 -6.40 -16.37
N ARG A 18 8.12 -6.30 -15.54
CA ARG A 18 8.38 -7.23 -14.44
C ARG A 18 7.12 -7.26 -13.59
N VAL A 19 6.39 -8.37 -13.65
CA VAL A 19 5.19 -8.57 -12.85
C VAL A 19 5.68 -8.89 -11.44
N PHE A 20 5.72 -7.89 -10.59
CA PHE A 20 6.05 -8.10 -9.18
C PHE A 20 5.01 -9.02 -8.54
N PRO A 21 5.42 -10.06 -7.80
CA PRO A 21 4.51 -10.97 -7.14
C PRO A 21 3.64 -10.20 -6.15
N LYS A 22 2.34 -10.12 -6.43
CA LYS A 22 1.39 -9.42 -5.57
C LYS A 22 1.16 -10.20 -4.27
N ALA A 23 1.18 -9.50 -3.15
CA ALA A 23 0.81 -10.09 -1.88
C ALA A 23 -0.64 -10.61 -1.89
N THR A 24 -0.85 -11.77 -1.28
CA THR A 24 -2.17 -12.37 -1.15
C THR A 24 -3.11 -11.43 -0.41
N VAL A 25 -4.37 -11.33 -0.86
CA VAL A 25 -5.39 -10.46 -0.23
C VAL A 25 -5.55 -10.79 1.26
N LEU A 26 -5.51 -12.08 1.60
CA LEU A 26 -5.59 -12.52 2.99
C LEU A 26 -4.44 -11.98 3.86
N HIS A 27 -3.19 -12.07 3.40
CA HIS A 27 -2.03 -11.56 4.13
C HIS A 27 -2.13 -10.05 4.34
N ARG A 28 -2.59 -9.31 3.33
CA ARG A 28 -2.81 -7.86 3.43
C ARG A 28 -3.91 -7.52 4.42
N PHE A 29 -4.98 -8.32 4.46
CA PHE A 29 -6.06 -8.16 5.43
C PHE A 29 -5.58 -8.41 6.86
N ILE A 30 -4.84 -9.50 7.10
CA ILE A 30 -4.29 -9.82 8.42
C ILE A 30 -3.32 -8.71 8.88
N ALA A 31 -2.40 -8.27 8.02
CA ALA A 31 -1.47 -7.18 8.34
C ALA A 31 -2.22 -5.90 8.73
N LYS A 32 -3.29 -5.56 7.99
CA LYS A 32 -4.10 -4.37 8.25
C LYS A 32 -4.91 -4.49 9.54
N SER A 33 -5.43 -5.68 9.85
CA SER A 33 -6.12 -5.95 11.12
C SER A 33 -5.18 -5.77 12.32
N LEU A 34 -3.93 -6.23 12.22
CA LEU A 34 -2.91 -6.01 13.24
C LEU A 34 -2.60 -4.52 13.44
N ASP A 35 -2.43 -3.77 12.34
CA ASP A 35 -2.23 -2.32 12.42
C ASP A 35 -3.43 -1.61 13.05
N LEU A 36 -4.66 -2.03 12.72
CA LEU A 36 -5.88 -1.47 13.30
C LEU A 36 -5.97 -1.74 14.80
N LEU A 37 -5.59 -2.92 15.27
CA LEU A 37 -5.54 -3.22 16.71
C LEU A 37 -4.56 -2.30 17.43
N ILE A 38 -3.41 -1.98 16.83
CA ILE A 38 -2.45 -1.02 17.39
C ILE A 38 -3.08 0.38 17.45
N VAL A 39 -3.74 0.83 16.38
CA VAL A 39 -4.43 2.13 16.32
C VAL A 39 -5.49 2.26 17.41
N LEU A 40 -6.33 1.23 17.58
CA LEU A 40 -7.36 1.21 18.60
C LEU A 40 -6.75 1.22 20.01
N GLY A 41 -5.74 0.36 20.24
CA GLY A 41 -5.06 0.30 21.54
C GLY A 41 -4.40 1.63 21.92
N VAL A 42 -3.69 2.28 21.01
CA VAL A 42 -3.07 3.57 21.24
C VAL A 42 -4.13 4.66 21.48
N GLY A 43 -5.22 4.63 20.71
CA GLY A 43 -6.33 5.56 20.85
C GLY A 43 -6.93 5.54 22.26
N GLU A 44 -7.13 4.35 22.82
CA GLU A 44 -7.74 4.15 24.14
C GLU A 44 -6.75 4.36 25.31
N LEU A 45 -5.49 3.96 25.15
CA LEU A 45 -4.50 3.96 26.23
C LEU A 45 -3.81 5.30 26.46
N ALA A 46 -3.93 6.26 25.55
CA ALA A 46 -3.21 7.55 25.62
C ALA A 46 -4.12 8.80 25.59
N PRO A 47 -5.21 8.89 26.40
CA PRO A 47 -6.04 10.09 26.44
C PRO A 47 -5.25 11.27 27.05
N PRO A 48 -5.47 12.52 26.57
CA PRO A 48 -6.35 12.95 25.48
C PRO A 48 -5.69 12.90 24.09
N TYR A 49 -4.43 12.47 23.98
CA TYR A 49 -3.64 12.55 22.75
C TYR A 49 -3.76 11.31 21.86
N GLY A 50 -4.39 10.26 22.35
CA GLY A 50 -4.46 8.96 21.67
C GLY A 50 -4.98 9.04 20.24
N PHE A 51 -5.99 9.88 19.97
CA PHE A 51 -6.49 10.13 18.62
C PHE A 51 -5.39 10.65 17.68
N TRP A 52 -4.64 11.66 18.10
CA TRP A 52 -3.59 12.26 17.27
C TRP A 52 -2.42 11.32 17.03
N VAL A 53 -2.02 10.58 18.05
CA VAL A 53 -0.94 9.59 17.95
C VAL A 53 -1.36 8.46 17.02
N ALA A 54 -2.58 7.96 17.14
CA ALA A 54 -3.12 6.93 16.26
C ALA A 54 -3.25 7.42 14.82
N LEU A 55 -3.72 8.64 14.60
CA LEU A 55 -3.80 9.26 13.27
C LEU A 55 -2.41 9.39 12.63
N TRP A 56 -1.42 9.87 13.38
CA TRP A 56 -0.04 9.92 12.93
C TRP A 56 0.49 8.53 12.58
N TYR A 57 0.26 7.55 13.43
CA TYR A 57 0.65 6.17 13.12
C TYR A 57 0.03 5.69 11.81
N VAL A 58 -1.27 5.88 11.60
CA VAL A 58 -1.94 5.51 10.34
C VAL A 58 -1.23 6.11 9.13
N LEU A 59 -0.88 7.39 9.19
CA LEU A 59 -0.25 8.10 8.06
C LEU A 59 1.19 7.63 7.78
N VAL A 60 2.00 7.42 8.82
CA VAL A 60 3.44 7.17 8.67
C VAL A 60 3.85 5.70 8.82
N ALA A 61 2.93 4.81 9.12
CA ALA A 61 3.22 3.41 9.47
C ALA A 61 4.08 2.69 8.42
N ASP A 62 3.84 2.95 7.13
CA ASP A 62 4.58 2.35 6.02
C ASP A 62 5.84 3.16 5.63
N GLY A 63 6.13 4.29 6.27
CA GLY A 63 7.24 5.17 5.93
C GLY A 63 8.62 4.58 6.22
N PHE A 64 8.69 3.60 7.13
CA PHE A 64 9.93 2.90 7.46
C PHE A 64 10.13 1.71 6.52
N SER A 65 10.83 1.93 5.41
CA SER A 65 11.11 0.89 4.41
C SER A 65 9.86 0.23 3.82
N GLY A 66 8.76 0.97 3.67
CA GLY A 66 7.51 0.45 3.12
C GLY A 66 6.76 -0.53 4.02
N ARG A 67 7.05 -0.59 5.32
CA ARG A 67 6.50 -1.62 6.22
C ARG A 67 5.91 -1.02 7.47
N SER A 68 4.60 -1.23 7.69
CA SER A 68 3.98 -1.07 8.99
C SER A 68 4.34 -2.24 9.93
N ILE A 69 3.99 -2.14 11.20
CA ILE A 69 4.21 -3.22 12.17
C ILE A 69 3.48 -4.48 11.73
N GLY A 70 2.20 -4.36 11.32
CA GLY A 70 1.42 -5.50 10.82
C GLY A 70 2.02 -6.13 9.57
N LYS A 71 2.53 -5.33 8.63
CA LYS A 71 3.20 -5.83 7.43
C LYS A 71 4.52 -6.54 7.73
N ARG A 72 5.31 -6.03 8.68
CA ARG A 72 6.55 -6.69 9.12
C ARG A 72 6.30 -8.08 9.69
N LEU A 73 5.23 -8.24 10.45
CA LEU A 73 4.89 -9.54 11.06
C LEU A 73 4.46 -10.57 10.02
N ILE A 74 3.91 -10.13 8.88
CA ILE A 74 3.41 -11.01 7.80
C ILE A 74 4.43 -11.17 6.66
N GLY A 75 5.53 -10.40 6.65
CA GLY A 75 6.51 -10.42 5.55
C GLY A 75 6.05 -9.66 4.30
N LEU A 76 5.31 -8.56 4.48
CA LEU A 76 4.83 -7.72 3.41
C LEU A 76 5.61 -6.40 3.33
N GLN A 77 5.78 -5.88 2.12
CA GLN A 77 6.42 -4.60 1.88
C GLN A 77 5.66 -3.77 0.83
N ALA A 78 5.57 -2.48 1.06
CA ALA A 78 5.13 -1.53 0.06
C ALA A 78 6.32 -1.12 -0.79
N TRP A 79 6.19 -1.25 -2.09
CA TRP A 79 7.23 -1.03 -3.08
C TRP A 79 6.81 0.02 -4.11
N VAL A 80 7.75 0.85 -4.55
CA VAL A 80 7.56 1.78 -5.66
C VAL A 80 8.18 1.16 -6.90
N PRO A 81 7.39 0.59 -7.83
CA PRO A 81 7.91 -0.12 -9.00
C PRO A 81 8.81 0.73 -9.88
N GLU A 82 8.44 1.99 -10.08
CA GLU A 82 9.17 2.93 -10.93
C GLU A 82 10.58 3.26 -10.40
N LEU A 83 10.73 3.35 -9.09
CA LEU A 83 11.99 3.66 -8.43
C LEU A 83 12.80 2.42 -8.04
N HIS A 84 12.24 1.23 -8.21
CA HIS A 84 12.82 -0.04 -7.74
C HIS A 84 13.27 0.07 -6.26
N ALA A 85 12.44 0.68 -5.42
CA ALA A 85 12.76 0.98 -4.03
C ALA A 85 11.55 0.79 -3.10
N PRO A 86 11.79 0.52 -1.80
CA PRO A 86 10.73 0.53 -0.79
C PRO A 86 10.04 1.89 -0.71
N ALA A 87 8.74 1.88 -0.43
CA ALA A 87 7.97 3.09 -0.21
C ALA A 87 8.52 3.90 0.98
N GLY A 88 8.65 5.21 0.79
CA GLY A 88 9.11 6.15 1.80
C GLY A 88 7.98 6.78 2.60
N PHE A 89 8.30 7.77 3.44
CA PHE A 89 7.33 8.52 4.25
C PHE A 89 6.30 9.25 3.41
N ARG A 90 6.71 9.90 2.32
CA ARG A 90 5.81 10.60 1.41
C ARG A 90 4.76 9.64 0.84
N ASP A 91 5.22 8.50 0.36
CA ASP A 91 4.35 7.49 -0.24
C ASP A 91 3.42 6.89 0.81
N SER A 92 3.93 6.66 2.05
CA SER A 92 3.13 6.23 3.19
C SER A 92 1.98 7.20 3.48
N ILE A 93 2.26 8.50 3.55
CA ILE A 93 1.25 9.52 3.82
C ILE A 93 0.20 9.51 2.71
N ILE A 94 0.61 9.60 1.43
CA ILE A 94 -0.32 9.67 0.29
C ILE A 94 -1.24 8.44 0.26
N ARG A 95 -0.67 7.26 0.39
CA ARG A 95 -1.44 6.01 0.32
C ARG A 95 -2.34 5.75 1.53
N ASN A 96 -2.05 6.32 2.68
CA ASN A 96 -2.83 6.13 3.89
C ASN A 96 -3.81 7.29 4.17
N VAL A 97 -3.82 8.37 3.36
CA VAL A 97 -4.81 9.46 3.47
C VAL A 97 -6.26 8.94 3.47
N PRO A 98 -6.70 8.05 2.56
CA PRO A 98 -8.08 7.54 2.60
C PRO A 98 -8.44 6.87 3.93
N LEU A 99 -7.51 6.09 4.49
CA LEU A 99 -7.68 5.45 5.80
C LEU A 99 -7.67 6.45 6.95
N ALA A 100 -6.81 7.45 6.89
CA ALA A 100 -6.76 8.52 7.89
C ALA A 100 -8.06 9.33 7.92
N VAL A 101 -8.63 9.61 6.75
CA VAL A 101 -9.94 10.26 6.63
C VAL A 101 -11.03 9.35 7.22
N GLY A 102 -11.03 8.06 6.92
CA GLY A 102 -11.96 7.09 7.51
C GLY A 102 -11.84 7.02 9.03
N TYR A 103 -10.61 7.01 9.56
CA TYR A 103 -10.37 7.03 11.00
C TYR A 103 -10.84 8.33 11.66
N ALA A 104 -10.58 9.48 11.03
CA ALA A 104 -11.07 10.77 11.52
C ALA A 104 -12.61 10.85 11.49
N ALA A 105 -13.23 10.35 10.42
CA ALA A 105 -14.68 10.28 10.29
C ALA A 105 -15.31 9.39 11.37
N PHE A 106 -14.65 8.31 11.78
CA PHE A 106 -15.11 7.42 12.86
C PHE A 106 -15.36 8.16 14.18
N GLN A 107 -14.65 9.28 14.41
CA GLN A 107 -14.82 10.09 15.62
C GLN A 107 -16.11 10.93 15.62
N ILE A 108 -16.86 10.98 14.51
CA ILE A 108 -18.13 11.70 14.45
C ILE A 108 -19.20 10.85 15.17
N PRO A 109 -19.80 11.37 16.26
CA PRO A 109 -20.80 10.64 17.02
C PRO A 109 -21.99 10.19 16.13
N TYR A 110 -22.49 8.99 16.38
CA TYR A 110 -23.67 8.37 15.76
C TYR A 110 -23.56 7.98 14.27
N VAL A 111 -22.73 8.69 13.47
CA VAL A 111 -22.66 8.48 12.00
C VAL A 111 -21.28 8.01 11.55
N GLY A 112 -20.24 8.30 12.33
CA GLY A 112 -18.85 8.06 11.92
C GLY A 112 -18.52 6.60 11.61
N TRP A 113 -19.13 5.65 12.33
CA TRP A 113 -18.92 4.23 12.06
C TRP A 113 -19.42 3.79 10.69
N LEU A 114 -20.52 4.40 10.19
CA LEU A 114 -21.02 4.14 8.84
C LEU A 114 -20.03 4.60 7.77
N GLY A 115 -19.46 5.82 7.95
CA GLY A 115 -18.43 6.36 7.05
C GLY A 115 -17.16 5.52 7.05
N ALA A 116 -16.70 5.09 8.23
CA ALA A 116 -15.54 4.21 8.35
C ALA A 116 -15.78 2.83 7.73
N ALA A 117 -16.95 2.23 7.96
CA ALA A 117 -17.32 0.95 7.35
C ALA A 117 -17.42 1.05 5.82
N ALA A 118 -18.00 2.14 5.31
CA ALA A 118 -18.07 2.39 3.87
C ALA A 118 -16.67 2.55 3.25
N ALA A 119 -15.79 3.32 3.88
CA ALA A 119 -14.42 3.51 3.41
C ALA A 119 -13.64 2.17 3.37
N LEU A 120 -13.70 1.37 4.42
CA LEU A 120 -13.08 0.04 4.47
C LEU A 120 -13.69 -0.92 3.44
N GLY A 121 -15.02 -0.86 3.26
CA GLY A 121 -15.72 -1.68 2.27
C GLY A 121 -15.28 -1.35 0.85
N ILE A 122 -15.23 -0.08 0.49
CA ILE A 122 -14.78 0.38 -0.83
C ILE A 122 -13.32 -0.02 -1.07
N GLU A 123 -12.42 0.21 -0.10
CA GLU A 123 -11.02 -0.21 -0.24
C GLU A 123 -10.89 -1.73 -0.43
N SER A 124 -11.68 -2.53 0.30
CA SER A 124 -11.66 -3.98 0.18
C SER A 124 -12.17 -4.46 -1.18
N LEU A 125 -13.25 -3.88 -1.68
CA LEU A 125 -13.80 -4.18 -3.01
C LEU A 125 -12.81 -3.84 -4.12
N LEU A 126 -12.11 -2.73 -4.01
CA LEU A 126 -11.08 -2.33 -4.98
C LEU A 126 -9.89 -3.28 -5.01
N ILE A 127 -9.44 -3.77 -3.84
CA ILE A 127 -8.37 -4.78 -3.78
C ILE A 127 -8.79 -6.07 -4.49
N ILE A 128 -10.04 -6.50 -4.30
CA ILE A 128 -10.57 -7.75 -4.88
C ILE A 128 -10.81 -7.58 -6.39
N GLY A 129 -11.37 -6.44 -6.79
CA GLY A 129 -11.76 -6.17 -8.18
C GLY A 129 -10.61 -5.73 -9.10
N ASN A 130 -9.45 -5.36 -8.55
CA ASN A 130 -8.31 -4.90 -9.33
C ASN A 130 -7.34 -6.05 -9.60
N GLU A 131 -7.02 -6.30 -10.87
CA GLU A 131 -6.05 -7.34 -11.26
C GLU A 131 -4.68 -7.17 -10.60
N ARG A 132 -4.26 -5.95 -10.34
CA ARG A 132 -3.01 -5.61 -9.63
C ARG A 132 -3.16 -5.64 -8.12
N GLY A 133 -4.39 -5.76 -7.59
CA GLY A 133 -4.68 -5.73 -6.17
C GLY A 133 -4.37 -4.37 -5.51
N LEU A 134 -4.44 -3.27 -6.26
CA LEU A 134 -4.16 -1.92 -5.76
C LEU A 134 -5.38 -1.34 -5.05
N ARG A 135 -5.15 -0.64 -3.93
CA ARG A 135 -6.13 0.21 -3.26
C ARG A 135 -6.11 1.61 -3.88
N ILE A 136 -7.09 2.45 -3.55
CA ILE A 136 -7.08 3.87 -3.95
C ILE A 136 -5.77 4.54 -3.52
N GLY A 137 -5.36 4.35 -2.27
CA GLY A 137 -4.12 4.93 -1.77
C GLY A 137 -2.86 4.39 -2.44
N ASP A 138 -2.83 3.10 -2.80
CA ASP A 138 -1.70 2.50 -3.51
C ASP A 138 -1.59 3.09 -4.93
N GLU A 139 -2.71 3.33 -5.60
CA GLU A 139 -2.76 3.95 -6.92
C GLU A 139 -2.33 5.42 -6.89
N LEU A 140 -2.81 6.19 -5.91
CA LEU A 140 -2.43 7.59 -5.73
C LEU A 140 -0.94 7.78 -5.43
N ALA A 141 -0.33 6.82 -4.71
CA ALA A 141 1.09 6.85 -4.36
C ALA A 141 1.98 6.11 -5.36
N HIS A 142 1.44 5.56 -6.44
CA HIS A 142 2.15 4.72 -7.41
C HIS A 142 2.95 3.58 -6.73
N THR A 143 2.34 2.93 -5.75
CA THR A 143 2.96 1.86 -4.96
C THR A 143 2.21 0.54 -5.11
N GLN A 144 2.92 -0.57 -4.87
CA GLN A 144 2.36 -1.91 -4.84
C GLN A 144 2.79 -2.64 -3.57
N VAL A 145 1.92 -3.46 -2.98
CA VAL A 145 2.30 -4.33 -1.86
C VAL A 145 2.76 -5.67 -2.42
N VAL A 146 4.01 -6.01 -2.12
CA VAL A 146 4.66 -7.25 -2.54
C VAL A 146 4.88 -8.17 -1.33
N ASP A 147 4.99 -9.47 -1.61
CA ASP A 147 5.41 -10.47 -0.64
C ASP A 147 6.94 -10.56 -0.68
N GLU A 148 7.58 -10.27 0.45
CA GLU A 148 9.04 -10.20 0.54
C GLU A 148 9.71 -11.56 0.25
N GLN A 149 9.10 -12.65 0.72
CA GLN A 149 9.69 -13.98 0.55
C GLN A 149 9.75 -14.40 -0.93
N ILE A 150 8.76 -14.03 -1.72
CA ILE A 150 8.71 -14.34 -3.15
C ILE A 150 9.63 -13.37 -3.92
N PHE A 151 9.68 -12.11 -3.48
CA PHE A 151 10.46 -11.07 -4.12
C PHE A 151 11.98 -11.34 -4.06
N ASP A 152 12.49 -11.78 -2.91
CA ASP A 152 13.91 -12.12 -2.74
C ASP A 152 14.35 -13.32 -3.59
N VAL A 153 13.49 -14.30 -3.78
CA VAL A 153 13.78 -15.47 -4.63
C VAL A 153 13.88 -15.08 -6.12
N GLU A 154 12.99 -14.21 -6.60
CA GLU A 154 13.01 -13.74 -7.99
C GLU A 154 14.17 -12.79 -8.30
N SER A 155 14.66 -12.04 -7.32
CA SER A 155 15.81 -11.14 -7.49
C SER A 155 17.15 -11.87 -7.59
N LEU A 156 17.20 -13.15 -7.18
CA LEU A 156 18.40 -14.00 -7.18
C LEU A 156 18.48 -14.94 -8.40
N SER A 157 17.43 -15.01 -9.21
CA SER A 157 17.34 -15.83 -10.43
C SER A 157 17.56 -14.99 -11.70
#